data_1798a31f264e4bb3574f8a2f705af738
#
_entry.id   1798a31f264e4bb3574f8a2f705af738
#
_cell.length_a   1.000
_cell.length_b   1.000
_cell.length_c   1.000
_cell.angle_alpha   90.00
_cell.angle_beta   90.00
_cell.angle_gamma   90.00
#
_symmetry.space_group_name_H-M   'P 1'
#
loop_
_entity.id
_entity.type
_entity.pdbx_description
1 polymer ?
#
loop_
_entity_poly.entity_id
_entity_poly.type
_entity_poly.pdbx_seq_one_letter_code
_entity_poly.pdbx_strand_id
1 'polypeptide(L)'
;MSSPADDGKRTARFRPADGDTRPADQAPARPLTVAVTGAAGHVGAAVLRHLAQQGAGRIVGLVPRAPKPEPQEAWPGEVVRRSADLLDPSLAELLNDVDVLVHTDLDTSPDTDPAERTRHNVRGTETVLTAAAAAGVHRVILRSSAMVYGALPDNPVPIPDSAPLRAVPDGSLVADLLEIERLGRRAPRAHPGLHVTVLRPAIVTGQGVDTVFTRHFEAPRLLVVKDTEPCWQFCHVEDLAGALAFAALHEELEGPYNVASPGWLDQEQIEESSGLRRMELPAGLALGAAERLHRLHLTPAPATDLQYVMHPWAVSAERLEAAGYAAKYANEEAFQALLDEVAGHHAALARRIGKKDAAASLGAAGATVALVGTAALVRRARKKRRT
;
A
#
# COMPACT_ATOMS: atom_id res chain seq x y z
N MET A 1 90.23 18.29 36.86
CA MET A 1 88.89 18.83 37.22
C MET A 1 88.22 19.12 35.90
N SER A 2 87.28 18.38 35.61
CA SER A 2 86.70 18.02 34.31
C SER A 2 85.80 19.07 33.73
N SER A 3 85.97 19.35 32.48
CA SER A 3 85.03 20.08 31.59
C SER A 3 84.23 19.07 30.79
N PRO A 4 82.94 19.23 30.63
CA PRO A 4 82.13 18.31 29.82
C PRO A 4 81.98 18.80 28.38
N ALA A 5 81.75 17.81 27.52
CA ALA A 5 81.63 17.85 26.03
C ALA A 5 80.38 18.58 25.56
N ASP A 6 80.61 19.24 24.45
CA ASP A 6 79.60 19.85 23.54
C ASP A 6 78.89 18.79 22.68
N ASP A 7 77.61 18.71 22.78
CA ASP A 7 76.78 17.74 22.06
C ASP A 7 75.93 18.46 20.97
N GLY A 8 76.45 18.45 19.74
CA GLY A 8 75.90 19.12 18.57
C GLY A 8 74.58 18.54 18.14
N LYS A 9 73.43 19.23 18.38
CA LYS A 9 72.10 18.93 17.84
C LYS A 9 72.04 19.22 16.33
N ARG A 10 72.06 18.15 15.54
CA ARG A 10 71.66 18.18 14.15
C ARG A 10 70.13 18.34 14.07
N THR A 11 69.66 19.50 13.65
CA THR A 11 68.27 19.73 13.25
C THR A 11 68.01 19.12 11.89
N ALA A 12 67.27 18.02 11.84
CA ALA A 12 66.73 17.46 10.60
C ALA A 12 65.59 18.36 10.12
N ARG A 13 65.80 19.02 8.99
CA ARG A 13 64.76 19.74 8.24
C ARG A 13 63.81 18.71 7.61
N PHE A 14 62.56 18.68 8.07
CA PHE A 14 61.48 17.96 7.46
C PHE A 14 61.10 18.69 6.15
N ARG A 15 61.25 18.05 5.00
CA ARG A 15 60.62 18.48 3.75
C ARG A 15 59.19 17.94 3.75
N PRO A 16 58.15 18.78 3.51
CA PRO A 16 56.85 18.27 3.20
C PRO A 16 56.89 17.61 1.84
N ALA A 17 56.43 16.36 1.74
CA ALA A 17 56.15 15.70 0.46
C ALA A 17 54.87 16.33 -0.10
N ASP A 18 55.01 17.08 -1.17
CA ASP A 18 53.92 17.46 -2.06
C ASP A 18 53.39 16.18 -2.74
N GLY A 19 52.42 15.55 -2.04
CA GLY A 19 51.60 14.52 -2.62
C GLY A 19 50.25 15.14 -2.99
N ASP A 20 50.20 15.73 -4.20
CA ASP A 20 48.95 16.07 -4.88
C ASP A 20 48.23 14.76 -5.26
N THR A 21 47.59 14.12 -4.30
CA THR A 21 46.61 13.07 -4.55
C THR A 21 45.27 13.74 -4.85
N ARG A 22 45.10 14.20 -6.08
CA ARG A 22 43.77 14.41 -6.64
C ARG A 22 42.99 13.10 -6.47
N PRO A 23 41.76 13.14 -5.90
CA PRO A 23 40.91 11.96 -5.92
C PRO A 23 40.74 11.53 -7.38
N ALA A 24 40.94 10.24 -7.63
CA ALA A 24 40.76 9.64 -8.93
C ALA A 24 39.39 10.10 -9.51
N ASP A 25 39.45 10.56 -10.76
CA ASP A 25 38.29 10.87 -11.58
C ASP A 25 37.19 9.83 -11.36
N GLN A 26 36.21 10.16 -10.54
CA GLN A 26 34.95 9.44 -10.56
C GLN A 26 34.31 9.85 -11.89
N ALA A 27 34.35 8.93 -12.86
CA ALA A 27 33.56 9.06 -14.07
C ALA A 27 32.14 9.47 -13.65
N PRO A 28 31.50 10.43 -14.34
CA PRO A 28 30.15 10.87 -13.97
C PRO A 28 29.28 9.64 -13.87
N ALA A 29 28.74 9.40 -12.66
CA ALA A 29 27.87 8.27 -12.42
C ALA A 29 26.76 8.32 -13.47
N ARG A 30 26.53 7.21 -14.19
CA ARG A 30 25.45 7.18 -15.18
C ARG A 30 24.12 7.51 -14.47
N PRO A 31 23.20 8.22 -15.15
CA PRO A 31 21.91 8.52 -14.57
C PRO A 31 21.20 7.24 -14.14
N LEU A 32 20.63 7.25 -12.92
CA LEU A 32 19.86 6.13 -12.36
C LEU A 32 18.67 5.79 -13.27
N THR A 33 18.52 4.51 -13.62
CA THR A 33 17.37 4.01 -14.38
C THR A 33 16.36 3.39 -13.42
N VAL A 34 15.17 3.99 -13.33
CA VAL A 34 14.07 3.51 -12.49
C VAL A 34 12.95 2.94 -13.36
N ALA A 35 12.59 1.69 -13.15
CA ALA A 35 11.41 1.08 -13.77
C ALA A 35 10.23 1.03 -12.80
N VAL A 36 9.00 1.19 -13.33
CA VAL A 36 7.76 1.16 -12.56
C VAL A 36 6.81 0.14 -13.18
N THR A 37 6.41 -0.90 -12.45
CA THR A 37 5.32 -1.80 -12.88
C THR A 37 3.98 -1.17 -12.57
N GLY A 38 2.91 -1.60 -13.25
CA GLY A 38 1.59 -1.00 -13.08
C GLY A 38 1.53 0.47 -13.49
N ALA A 39 2.44 0.88 -14.38
CA ALA A 39 2.61 2.26 -14.83
C ALA A 39 1.36 2.84 -15.53
N ALA A 40 0.48 1.98 -16.05
CA ALA A 40 -0.81 2.37 -16.63
C ALA A 40 -1.92 2.59 -15.57
N GLY A 41 -1.70 2.17 -14.33
CA GLY A 41 -2.64 2.41 -13.22
C GLY A 41 -2.41 3.78 -12.57
N HIS A 42 -3.39 4.27 -11.81
CA HIS A 42 -3.32 5.60 -11.18
C HIS A 42 -2.11 5.76 -10.24
N VAL A 43 -1.81 4.77 -9.40
CA VAL A 43 -0.64 4.81 -8.51
C VAL A 43 0.66 4.83 -9.34
N GLY A 44 0.80 3.94 -10.32
CA GLY A 44 2.00 3.87 -11.16
C GLY A 44 2.22 5.15 -11.98
N ALA A 45 1.17 5.70 -12.57
CA ALA A 45 1.24 6.97 -13.31
C ALA A 45 1.65 8.14 -12.40
N ALA A 46 1.14 8.19 -11.16
CA ALA A 46 1.56 9.18 -10.17
C ALA A 46 3.04 9.00 -9.79
N VAL A 47 3.51 7.75 -9.60
CA VAL A 47 4.95 7.49 -9.34
C VAL A 47 5.83 7.98 -10.48
N LEU A 48 5.45 7.76 -11.75
CA LEU A 48 6.19 8.28 -12.90
C LEU A 48 6.33 9.82 -12.86
N ARG A 49 5.23 10.53 -12.49
CA ARG A 49 5.26 12.00 -12.35
C ARG A 49 6.19 12.44 -11.23
N HIS A 50 6.12 11.81 -10.06
CA HIS A 50 6.97 12.13 -8.92
C HIS A 50 8.45 11.85 -9.21
N LEU A 51 8.78 10.75 -9.88
CA LEU A 51 10.15 10.44 -10.30
C LEU A 51 10.71 11.50 -11.26
N ALA A 52 9.91 11.94 -12.24
CA ALA A 52 10.31 13.00 -13.17
C ALA A 52 10.51 14.35 -12.45
N GLN A 53 9.63 14.71 -11.52
CA GLN A 53 9.73 15.93 -10.72
C GLN A 53 10.94 15.93 -9.78
N GLN A 54 11.33 14.77 -9.26
CA GLN A 54 12.48 14.61 -8.36
C GLN A 54 13.80 14.41 -9.11
N GLY A 55 13.78 14.48 -10.44
CA GLY A 55 15.01 14.43 -11.26
C GLY A 55 15.59 13.04 -11.40
N ALA A 56 14.77 11.97 -11.36
CA ALA A 56 15.23 10.64 -11.74
C ALA A 56 15.85 10.66 -13.15
N GLY A 57 16.95 9.93 -13.34
CA GLY A 57 17.70 10.01 -14.60
C GLY A 57 16.90 9.46 -15.78
N ARG A 58 16.66 8.15 -15.83
CA ARG A 58 15.87 7.48 -16.86
C ARG A 58 14.71 6.77 -16.22
N ILE A 59 13.50 6.98 -16.75
CA ILE A 59 12.27 6.39 -16.21
C ILE A 59 11.68 5.43 -17.24
N VAL A 60 11.33 4.22 -16.79
CA VAL A 60 10.73 3.16 -17.62
C VAL A 60 9.38 2.78 -17.02
N GLY A 61 8.31 2.93 -17.79
CA GLY A 61 6.97 2.46 -17.41
C GLY A 61 6.70 1.07 -17.99
N LEU A 62 6.47 0.08 -17.15
CA LEU A 62 6.06 -1.27 -17.56
C LEU A 62 4.53 -1.34 -17.59
N VAL A 63 3.97 -1.68 -18.75
CA VAL A 63 2.51 -1.75 -18.97
C VAL A 63 2.12 -3.13 -19.48
N PRO A 64 0.88 -3.60 -19.21
CA PRO A 64 0.39 -4.86 -19.77
C PRO A 64 0.47 -4.89 -21.30
N ARG A 65 0.70 -6.07 -21.89
CA ARG A 65 0.69 -6.28 -23.35
C ARG A 65 -0.68 -6.00 -23.98
N ALA A 66 -1.76 -6.32 -23.26
CA ALA A 66 -3.12 -5.95 -23.66
C ALA A 66 -3.50 -4.66 -22.93
N PRO A 67 -3.79 -3.55 -23.64
CA PRO A 67 -4.12 -2.30 -23.00
C PRO A 67 -5.45 -2.43 -22.24
N LYS A 68 -5.40 -2.26 -20.91
CA LYS A 68 -6.56 -1.79 -20.16
C LYS A 68 -6.77 -0.31 -20.56
N PRO A 69 -8.01 0.24 -20.46
CA PRO A 69 -8.20 1.68 -20.65
C PRO A 69 -7.25 2.41 -19.71
N GLU A 70 -6.29 3.12 -20.30
CA GLU A 70 -5.29 3.86 -19.53
C GLU A 70 -5.94 5.10 -18.93
N PRO A 71 -5.49 5.53 -17.74
CA PRO A 71 -5.78 6.89 -17.27
C PRO A 71 -5.37 7.86 -18.39
N GLN A 72 -6.23 8.81 -18.74
CA GLN A 72 -5.95 9.79 -19.79
C GLN A 72 -4.83 10.78 -19.43
N GLU A 73 -4.18 10.60 -18.31
CA GLU A 73 -3.06 11.44 -17.91
C GLU A 73 -1.84 11.13 -18.76
N ALA A 74 -1.37 12.16 -19.46
CA ALA A 74 -0.12 12.07 -20.23
C ALA A 74 1.05 11.78 -19.29
N TRP A 75 1.82 10.74 -19.60
CA TRP A 75 3.08 10.50 -18.92
C TRP A 75 4.05 11.66 -19.17
N PRO A 76 4.98 11.95 -18.23
CA PRO A 76 6.08 12.86 -18.50
C PRO A 76 6.79 12.46 -19.80
N GLY A 77 7.13 13.42 -20.65
CA GLY A 77 7.58 13.18 -22.04
C GLY A 77 8.87 12.35 -22.19
N GLU A 78 9.60 12.09 -21.09
CA GLU A 78 10.86 11.33 -21.07
C GLU A 78 10.69 9.87 -20.62
N VAL A 79 9.47 9.42 -20.34
CA VAL A 79 9.22 8.06 -19.87
C VAL A 79 9.24 7.06 -21.02
N VAL A 80 10.12 6.07 -20.93
CA VAL A 80 10.20 4.97 -21.88
C VAL A 80 9.15 3.92 -21.57
N ARG A 81 8.24 3.65 -22.51
CA ARG A 81 7.22 2.61 -22.36
C ARG A 81 7.78 1.25 -22.77
N ARG A 82 7.60 0.22 -21.92
CA ARG A 82 7.85 -1.19 -22.24
C ARG A 82 6.62 -2.02 -21.96
N SER A 83 6.26 -2.89 -22.91
CA SER A 83 5.15 -3.83 -22.74
C SER A 83 5.64 -5.08 -22.03
N ALA A 84 5.04 -5.43 -20.89
CA ALA A 84 5.44 -6.53 -20.02
C ALA A 84 4.25 -7.38 -19.60
N ASP A 85 4.47 -8.66 -19.42
CA ASP A 85 3.60 -9.55 -18.64
C ASP A 85 4.36 -9.91 -17.36
N LEU A 86 3.81 -9.52 -16.20
CA LEU A 86 4.46 -9.77 -14.91
C LEU A 86 4.49 -11.24 -14.52
N LEU A 87 3.77 -12.11 -15.24
CA LEU A 87 3.80 -13.56 -15.05
C LEU A 87 4.77 -14.26 -16.00
N ASP A 88 5.39 -13.53 -16.94
CA ASP A 88 6.31 -14.07 -17.94
C ASP A 88 7.77 -13.95 -17.45
N PRO A 89 8.53 -15.05 -17.35
CA PRO A 89 9.95 -15.01 -16.99
C PRO A 89 10.81 -14.13 -17.89
N SER A 90 10.40 -13.86 -19.14
CA SER A 90 11.08 -12.92 -20.05
C SER A 90 11.11 -11.48 -19.54
N LEU A 91 10.40 -11.16 -18.46
CA LEU A 91 10.48 -9.87 -17.78
C LEU A 91 11.92 -9.46 -17.44
N ALA A 92 12.81 -10.43 -17.15
CA ALA A 92 14.22 -10.15 -16.86
C ALA A 92 14.91 -9.43 -18.01
N GLU A 93 14.60 -9.76 -19.27
CA GLU A 93 15.18 -9.12 -20.44
C GLU A 93 14.80 -7.62 -20.55
N LEU A 94 13.61 -7.28 -20.05
CA LEU A 94 13.10 -5.92 -20.02
C LEU A 94 13.71 -5.06 -18.88
N LEU A 95 14.44 -5.70 -17.95
CA LEU A 95 15.04 -5.05 -16.79
C LEU A 95 16.58 -4.94 -16.86
N ASN A 96 17.24 -5.41 -17.92
CA ASN A 96 18.70 -5.48 -18.04
C ASN A 96 19.44 -4.14 -17.86
N ASP A 97 18.78 -3.00 -18.08
CA ASP A 97 19.33 -1.66 -17.92
C ASP A 97 18.73 -0.87 -16.75
N VAL A 98 18.01 -1.57 -15.85
CA VAL A 98 17.29 -1.00 -14.72
C VAL A 98 18.12 -1.14 -13.43
N ASP A 99 18.27 -0.06 -12.68
CA ASP A 99 18.95 -0.05 -11.39
C ASP A 99 17.98 -0.27 -10.24
N VAL A 100 16.80 0.36 -10.33
CA VAL A 100 15.76 0.31 -9.30
C VAL A 100 14.41 -0.04 -9.93
N LEU A 101 13.67 -0.95 -9.30
CA LEU A 101 12.33 -1.34 -9.73
C LEU A 101 11.31 -0.97 -8.66
N VAL A 102 10.32 -0.13 -9.03
CA VAL A 102 9.15 0.18 -8.18
C VAL A 102 7.99 -0.70 -8.61
N HIS A 103 7.59 -1.63 -7.76
CA HIS A 103 6.48 -2.54 -8.01
C HIS A 103 5.19 -2.01 -7.40
N THR A 104 4.33 -1.40 -8.24
CA THR A 104 3.04 -0.83 -7.83
C THR A 104 1.84 -1.63 -8.30
N ASP A 105 2.06 -2.63 -9.17
CA ASP A 105 0.99 -3.40 -9.81
C ASP A 105 0.37 -4.37 -8.82
N LEU A 106 -0.62 -3.88 -8.10
CA LEU A 106 -1.37 -4.58 -7.08
C LEU A 106 -2.87 -4.45 -7.38
N ASP A 107 -3.54 -5.57 -7.59
CA ASP A 107 -4.99 -5.61 -7.72
C ASP A 107 -5.63 -5.57 -6.33
N THR A 108 -6.31 -4.48 -6.04
CA THR A 108 -7.03 -4.24 -4.79
C THR A 108 -8.55 -4.25 -4.96
N SER A 109 -9.03 -4.46 -6.19
CA SER A 109 -10.46 -4.41 -6.50
C SER A 109 -11.23 -5.55 -5.82
N PRO A 110 -12.33 -5.24 -5.11
CA PRO A 110 -13.19 -6.27 -4.55
C PRO A 110 -13.93 -7.09 -5.60
N ASP A 111 -14.00 -6.60 -6.84
CA ASP A 111 -14.75 -7.27 -7.93
C ASP A 111 -13.92 -8.35 -8.66
N THR A 112 -12.60 -8.38 -8.45
CA THR A 112 -11.72 -9.40 -9.04
C THR A 112 -11.90 -10.76 -8.35
N ASP A 113 -11.95 -11.82 -9.13
CA ASP A 113 -11.98 -13.19 -8.60
C ASP A 113 -10.76 -13.43 -7.69
N PRO A 114 -10.95 -14.02 -6.48
CA PRO A 114 -9.87 -14.19 -5.52
C PRO A 114 -8.68 -15.00 -6.04
N ALA A 115 -8.90 -16.02 -6.86
CA ALA A 115 -7.79 -16.82 -7.41
C ALA A 115 -7.03 -16.05 -8.49
N GLU A 116 -7.73 -15.25 -9.30
CA GLU A 116 -7.12 -14.37 -10.29
C GLU A 116 -6.33 -13.26 -9.60
N ARG A 117 -6.90 -12.61 -8.57
CA ARG A 117 -6.21 -11.61 -7.76
C ARG A 117 -4.94 -12.16 -7.10
N THR A 118 -5.02 -13.32 -6.43
CA THR A 118 -3.85 -13.95 -5.80
C THR A 118 -2.79 -14.33 -6.82
N ARG A 119 -3.19 -14.84 -7.99
CA ARG A 119 -2.27 -15.12 -9.09
C ARG A 119 -1.56 -13.85 -9.55
N HIS A 120 -2.30 -12.76 -9.75
CA HIS A 120 -1.73 -11.47 -10.17
C HIS A 120 -0.81 -10.91 -9.09
N ASN A 121 -1.28 -10.78 -7.86
CA ASN A 121 -0.55 -10.15 -6.77
C ASN A 121 0.66 -10.97 -6.31
N VAL A 122 0.45 -12.25 -6.01
CA VAL A 122 1.49 -13.08 -5.40
C VAL A 122 2.45 -13.62 -6.46
N ARG A 123 1.94 -14.27 -7.52
CA ARG A 123 2.81 -14.82 -8.57
C ARG A 123 3.47 -13.72 -9.38
N GLY A 124 2.76 -12.60 -9.64
CA GLY A 124 3.35 -11.43 -10.26
C GLY A 124 4.53 -10.89 -9.46
N THR A 125 4.38 -10.69 -8.14
CA THR A 125 5.46 -10.24 -7.26
C THR A 125 6.64 -11.23 -7.21
N GLU A 126 6.38 -12.53 -7.14
CA GLU A 126 7.42 -13.57 -7.18
C GLU A 126 8.24 -13.49 -8.48
N THR A 127 7.56 -13.39 -9.62
CA THR A 127 8.21 -13.24 -10.93
C THR A 127 9.01 -11.94 -11.03
N VAL A 128 8.44 -10.83 -10.56
CA VAL A 128 9.09 -9.52 -10.54
C VAL A 128 10.39 -9.56 -9.73
N LEU A 129 10.39 -10.11 -8.53
CA LEU A 129 11.58 -10.23 -7.68
C LEU A 129 12.65 -11.14 -8.30
N THR A 130 12.24 -12.26 -8.90
CA THR A 130 13.14 -13.19 -9.58
C THR A 130 13.74 -12.56 -10.84
N ALA A 131 12.94 -11.89 -11.66
CA ALA A 131 13.37 -11.20 -12.87
C ALA A 131 14.30 -10.02 -12.55
N ALA A 132 13.99 -9.24 -11.50
CA ALA A 132 14.85 -8.15 -11.03
C ALA A 132 16.24 -8.68 -10.63
N ALA A 133 16.28 -9.76 -9.83
CA ALA A 133 17.53 -10.38 -9.43
C ALA A 133 18.33 -10.93 -10.64
N ALA A 134 17.67 -11.60 -11.58
CA ALA A 134 18.30 -12.16 -12.78
C ALA A 134 18.86 -11.06 -13.72
N ALA A 135 18.20 -9.89 -13.76
CA ALA A 135 18.63 -8.73 -14.55
C ALA A 135 19.69 -7.87 -13.85
N GLY A 136 20.05 -8.18 -12.59
CA GLY A 136 21.02 -7.38 -11.83
C GLY A 136 20.46 -6.06 -11.29
N VAL A 137 19.14 -5.95 -11.14
CA VAL A 137 18.50 -4.81 -10.44
C VAL A 137 18.99 -4.82 -8.98
N HIS A 138 19.49 -3.68 -8.50
CA HIS A 138 20.04 -3.60 -7.16
C HIS A 138 18.96 -3.41 -6.07
N ARG A 139 17.85 -2.73 -6.40
CA ARG A 139 16.81 -2.40 -5.44
C ARG A 139 15.42 -2.58 -6.01
N VAL A 140 14.54 -3.15 -5.16
CA VAL A 140 13.11 -3.27 -5.45
C VAL A 140 12.32 -2.58 -4.34
N ILE A 141 11.43 -1.68 -4.74
CA ILE A 141 10.47 -1.03 -3.84
C ILE A 141 9.12 -1.71 -4.03
N LEU A 142 8.62 -2.36 -2.99
CA LEU A 142 7.34 -3.06 -3.00
C LEU A 142 6.24 -2.21 -2.37
N ARG A 143 5.10 -2.14 -3.02
CA ARG A 143 3.87 -1.65 -2.41
C ARG A 143 3.19 -2.80 -1.66
N SER A 144 2.90 -2.58 -0.38
CA SER A 144 2.11 -3.44 0.51
C SER A 144 0.92 -2.63 1.06
N SER A 145 0.46 -2.90 2.27
CA SER A 145 -0.55 -2.13 3.00
C SER A 145 -0.37 -2.31 4.51
N ALA A 146 -0.77 -1.30 5.28
CA ALA A 146 -0.85 -1.41 6.75
C ALA A 146 -1.86 -2.46 7.23
N MET A 147 -2.75 -2.94 6.38
CA MET A 147 -3.66 -4.05 6.69
C MET A 147 -2.92 -5.31 7.18
N VAL A 148 -1.65 -5.49 6.82
CA VAL A 148 -0.83 -6.64 7.26
C VAL A 148 -0.62 -6.70 8.78
N TYR A 149 -0.77 -5.58 9.49
CA TYR A 149 -0.71 -5.58 10.95
C TYR A 149 -1.95 -6.22 11.60
N GLY A 150 -3.07 -6.28 10.88
CA GLY A 150 -4.38 -6.67 11.40
C GLY A 150 -5.01 -5.56 12.25
N ALA A 151 -6.31 -5.44 12.18
CA ALA A 151 -7.07 -4.52 13.04
C ALA A 151 -7.53 -5.27 14.29
N LEU A 152 -6.84 -5.07 15.40
CA LEU A 152 -7.04 -5.82 16.63
C LEU A 152 -7.29 -4.85 17.80
N PRO A 153 -8.13 -5.24 18.79
CA PRO A 153 -8.50 -4.35 19.90
C PRO A 153 -7.30 -3.99 20.81
N ASP A 154 -6.22 -4.77 20.76
CA ASP A 154 -4.99 -4.57 21.55
C ASP A 154 -3.83 -4.00 20.75
N ASN A 155 -4.09 -3.46 19.56
CA ASN A 155 -3.06 -2.79 18.79
C ASN A 155 -2.58 -1.51 19.51
N PRO A 156 -1.27 -1.23 19.52
CA PRO A 156 -0.80 0.11 19.85
C PRO A 156 -1.31 1.12 18.82
N VAL A 157 -1.56 2.36 19.26
CA VAL A 157 -2.00 3.44 18.36
C VAL A 157 -1.06 4.64 18.57
N PRO A 158 -0.29 5.00 17.56
CA PRO A 158 -0.14 4.36 16.26
C PRO A 158 0.76 3.09 16.29
N ILE A 159 0.62 2.21 15.28
CA ILE A 159 1.42 1.00 15.10
C ILE A 159 2.78 1.36 14.48
N PRO A 160 3.92 1.03 15.09
CA PRO A 160 5.23 1.33 14.51
C PRO A 160 5.59 0.35 13.37
N ASP A 161 6.54 0.74 12.49
CA ASP A 161 7.02 -0.08 11.36
C ASP A 161 7.57 -1.45 11.79
N SER A 162 8.13 -1.51 12.99
CA SER A 162 8.73 -2.73 13.57
C SER A 162 7.71 -3.69 14.19
N ALA A 163 6.43 -3.32 14.24
CA ALA A 163 5.40 -4.18 14.82
C ALA A 163 5.25 -5.50 14.05
N PRO A 164 4.92 -6.60 14.74
CA PRO A 164 4.68 -7.88 14.08
C PRO A 164 3.45 -7.82 13.18
N LEU A 165 3.49 -8.57 12.08
CA LEU A 165 2.34 -8.74 11.19
C LEU A 165 1.38 -9.74 11.86
N ARG A 166 0.20 -9.27 12.25
CA ARG A 166 -0.79 -10.05 13.03
C ARG A 166 -2.08 -10.34 12.26
N ALA A 167 -2.19 -9.84 11.03
CA ALA A 167 -3.32 -10.16 10.18
C ALA A 167 -3.41 -11.66 9.90
N VAL A 168 -4.64 -12.16 9.79
CA VAL A 168 -4.89 -13.59 9.55
C VAL A 168 -5.02 -13.83 8.05
N PRO A 169 -4.27 -14.78 7.48
CA PRO A 169 -4.42 -15.14 6.07
C PRO A 169 -5.71 -15.96 5.88
N ASP A 170 -6.70 -15.34 5.28
CA ASP A 170 -8.05 -15.91 5.10
C ASP A 170 -8.50 -16.03 3.63
N GLY A 171 -7.54 -15.90 2.69
CA GLY A 171 -7.80 -15.91 1.26
C GLY A 171 -8.29 -14.55 0.70
N SER A 172 -8.38 -13.53 1.53
CA SER A 172 -8.67 -12.14 1.13
C SER A 172 -7.43 -11.45 0.53
N LEU A 173 -7.56 -10.17 0.18
CA LEU A 173 -6.42 -9.33 -0.20
C LEU A 173 -5.32 -9.32 0.87
N VAL A 174 -5.70 -9.40 2.14
CA VAL A 174 -4.73 -9.42 3.26
C VAL A 174 -3.82 -10.63 3.19
N ALA A 175 -4.32 -11.80 2.78
CA ALA A 175 -3.48 -12.98 2.58
C ALA A 175 -2.45 -12.78 1.46
N ASP A 176 -2.85 -12.13 0.36
CA ASP A 176 -1.93 -11.78 -0.73
C ASP A 176 -0.84 -10.82 -0.24
N LEU A 177 -1.22 -9.79 0.53
CA LEU A 177 -0.29 -8.81 1.11
C LEU A 177 0.71 -9.44 2.07
N LEU A 178 0.28 -10.35 2.94
CA LEU A 178 1.16 -11.10 3.84
C LEU A 178 2.17 -11.95 3.07
N GLU A 179 1.75 -12.52 1.94
CA GLU A 179 2.65 -13.30 1.09
C GLU A 179 3.65 -12.40 0.35
N ILE A 180 3.24 -11.23 -0.14
CA ILE A 180 4.12 -10.20 -0.72
C ILE A 180 5.18 -9.77 0.31
N GLU A 181 4.78 -9.50 1.55
CA GLU A 181 5.70 -9.19 2.66
C GLU A 181 6.70 -10.32 2.91
N ARG A 182 6.24 -11.58 2.86
CA ARG A 182 7.08 -12.75 3.01
C ARG A 182 8.09 -12.87 1.87
N LEU A 183 7.66 -12.66 0.64
CA LEU A 183 8.51 -12.65 -0.55
C LEU A 183 9.57 -11.55 -0.46
N GLY A 184 9.17 -10.32 -0.12
CA GLY A 184 10.08 -9.17 0.05
C GLY A 184 11.15 -9.43 1.09
N ARG A 185 10.80 -10.00 2.26
CA ARG A 185 11.77 -10.36 3.31
C ARG A 185 12.72 -11.50 2.93
N ARG A 186 12.31 -12.40 2.04
CA ARG A 186 13.12 -13.53 1.59
C ARG A 186 14.03 -13.18 0.43
N ALA A 187 13.65 -12.24 -0.42
CA ALA A 187 14.34 -11.91 -1.65
C ALA A 187 15.83 -11.54 -1.43
N PRO A 188 16.25 -10.70 -0.47
CA PRO A 188 17.66 -10.39 -0.23
C PRO A 188 18.50 -11.59 0.19
N ARG A 189 17.88 -12.58 0.86
CA ARG A 189 18.56 -13.83 1.25
C ARG A 189 18.68 -14.83 0.11
N ALA A 190 17.68 -14.87 -0.75
CA ALA A 190 17.67 -15.74 -1.93
C ALA A 190 18.56 -15.19 -3.07
N HIS A 191 18.69 -13.88 -3.14
CA HIS A 191 19.40 -13.13 -4.20
C HIS A 191 20.33 -12.12 -3.56
N PRO A 192 21.55 -12.51 -3.16
CA PRO A 192 22.54 -11.58 -2.59
C PRO A 192 22.83 -10.41 -3.54
N GLY A 193 22.79 -9.19 -3.02
CA GLY A 193 22.91 -7.95 -3.79
C GLY A 193 21.59 -7.30 -4.19
N LEU A 194 20.45 -7.95 -3.96
CA LEU A 194 19.13 -7.36 -4.10
C LEU A 194 18.67 -6.77 -2.77
N HIS A 195 18.42 -5.46 -2.72
CA HIS A 195 17.83 -4.78 -1.56
C HIS A 195 16.32 -4.58 -1.77
N VAL A 196 15.53 -4.74 -0.72
CA VAL A 196 14.06 -4.61 -0.80
C VAL A 196 13.56 -3.64 0.25
N THR A 197 12.84 -2.62 -0.20
CA THR A 197 12.09 -1.69 0.64
C THR A 197 10.60 -1.99 0.46
N VAL A 198 9.84 -2.03 1.56
CA VAL A 198 8.40 -2.29 1.52
C VAL A 198 7.66 -1.09 2.07
N LEU A 199 6.77 -0.49 1.28
CA LEU A 199 5.92 0.60 1.75
C LEU A 199 4.53 0.07 2.13
N ARG A 200 4.12 0.37 3.35
CA ARG A 200 2.83 -0.04 3.95
C ARG A 200 1.91 1.17 4.10
N PRO A 201 1.18 1.55 3.05
CA PRO A 201 0.23 2.66 3.18
C PRO A 201 -0.94 2.30 4.10
N ALA A 202 -1.47 3.32 4.80
CA ALA A 202 -2.79 3.31 5.41
C ALA A 202 -3.87 3.15 4.32
N ILE A 203 -5.14 3.48 4.58
CA ILE A 203 -6.21 3.43 3.56
C ILE A 203 -5.85 4.37 2.40
N VAL A 204 -5.53 3.80 1.24
CA VAL A 204 -5.21 4.61 0.06
C VAL A 204 -6.48 5.24 -0.49
N THR A 205 -6.41 6.55 -0.81
CA THR A 205 -7.54 7.36 -1.29
C THR A 205 -7.13 8.21 -2.47
N GLY A 206 -8.10 8.70 -3.22
CA GLY A 206 -7.90 9.58 -4.37
C GLY A 206 -8.34 8.94 -5.68
N GLN A 207 -8.05 9.62 -6.77
CA GLN A 207 -8.55 9.27 -8.09
C GLN A 207 -8.19 7.85 -8.51
N GLY A 208 -9.19 7.10 -8.97
CA GLY A 208 -9.05 5.74 -9.49
C GLY A 208 -8.72 4.67 -8.47
N VAL A 209 -8.78 4.98 -7.19
CA VAL A 209 -8.59 4.00 -6.11
C VAL A 209 -9.89 3.23 -5.88
N ASP A 210 -9.84 1.89 -6.05
CA ASP A 210 -10.95 0.98 -5.83
C ASP A 210 -10.56 -0.10 -4.82
N THR A 211 -11.17 -0.08 -3.65
CA THR A 211 -10.86 -0.97 -2.53
C THR A 211 -12.13 -1.33 -1.75
N VAL A 212 -12.03 -2.24 -0.78
CA VAL A 212 -13.13 -2.54 0.14
C VAL A 212 -13.58 -1.30 0.93
N PHE A 213 -12.66 -0.35 1.17
CA PHE A 213 -12.99 0.89 1.89
C PHE A 213 -13.79 1.86 1.01
N THR A 214 -13.46 2.03 -0.28
CA THR A 214 -14.27 2.84 -1.19
C THR A 214 -15.69 2.29 -1.26
N ARG A 215 -15.87 0.95 -1.32
CA ARG A 215 -17.18 0.29 -1.29
C ARG A 215 -17.95 0.52 0.01
N HIS A 216 -17.24 0.65 1.13
CA HIS A 216 -17.87 0.96 2.43
C HIS A 216 -18.57 2.33 2.40
N PHE A 217 -17.94 3.34 1.77
CA PHE A 217 -18.49 4.69 1.62
C PHE A 217 -19.42 4.87 0.41
N GLU A 218 -19.42 3.97 -0.57
CA GLU A 218 -20.42 3.90 -1.64
C GLU A 218 -21.76 3.30 -1.16
N ALA A 219 -21.77 2.67 0.01
CA ALA A 219 -22.98 2.08 0.57
C ALA A 219 -24.01 3.17 0.93
N PRO A 220 -25.32 2.89 0.83
CA PRO A 220 -26.39 3.87 1.13
C PRO A 220 -26.43 4.29 2.60
N ARG A 221 -25.76 3.56 3.46
CA ARG A 221 -25.62 3.82 4.89
C ARG A 221 -24.25 3.40 5.37
N LEU A 222 -23.67 4.19 6.26
CA LEU A 222 -22.42 3.85 6.91
C LEU A 222 -22.65 2.76 7.97
N LEU A 223 -22.05 1.60 7.77
CA LEU A 223 -22.09 0.54 8.78
C LEU A 223 -21.19 0.93 9.96
N VAL A 224 -21.77 0.97 11.14
CA VAL A 224 -21.07 1.20 12.40
C VAL A 224 -21.31 -0.02 13.29
N VAL A 225 -20.24 -0.56 13.84
CA VAL A 225 -20.34 -1.67 14.78
C VAL A 225 -20.39 -1.11 16.19
N LYS A 226 -21.42 -1.54 16.95
CA LYS A 226 -21.65 -1.04 18.30
C LYS A 226 -20.51 -1.41 19.24
N ASP A 227 -20.17 -0.50 20.15
CA ASP A 227 -19.16 -0.67 21.18
C ASP A 227 -17.75 -0.95 20.60
N THR A 228 -17.41 -0.30 19.45
CA THR A 228 -16.09 -0.32 18.81
C THR A 228 -15.58 1.08 18.55
N GLU A 229 -14.24 1.24 18.57
CA GLU A 229 -13.54 2.52 18.41
C GLU A 229 -12.50 2.40 17.29
N PRO A 230 -12.91 2.41 16.01
CA PRO A 230 -11.97 2.40 14.90
C PRO A 230 -11.17 3.71 14.83
N CYS A 231 -9.92 3.60 14.40
CA CYS A 231 -9.08 4.74 14.05
C CYS A 231 -8.94 4.78 12.52
N TRP A 232 -9.57 5.77 11.88
CA TRP A 232 -9.56 5.92 10.44
C TRP A 232 -8.36 6.74 10.00
N GLN A 233 -7.42 6.10 9.33
CA GLN A 233 -6.23 6.75 8.81
C GLN A 233 -6.12 6.52 7.31
N PHE A 234 -5.80 7.59 6.58
CA PHE A 234 -5.75 7.58 5.14
C PHE A 234 -4.35 7.89 4.62
N CYS A 235 -4.13 7.58 3.36
CA CYS A 235 -2.95 7.92 2.61
C CYS A 235 -3.38 8.36 1.22
N HIS A 236 -3.21 9.63 0.89
CA HIS A 236 -3.55 10.11 -0.44
C HIS A 236 -2.68 9.44 -1.51
N VAL A 237 -3.24 9.13 -2.68
CA VAL A 237 -2.51 8.46 -3.77
C VAL A 237 -1.24 9.19 -4.18
N GLU A 238 -1.25 10.53 -4.14
CA GLU A 238 -0.08 11.36 -4.44
C GLU A 238 1.00 11.23 -3.35
N ASP A 239 0.62 11.09 -2.07
CA ASP A 239 1.59 10.84 -0.99
C ASP A 239 2.20 9.45 -1.09
N LEU A 240 1.38 8.44 -1.41
CA LEU A 240 1.90 7.10 -1.67
C LEU A 240 2.89 7.10 -2.84
N ALA A 241 2.53 7.76 -3.93
CA ALA A 241 3.37 7.85 -5.12
C ALA A 241 4.67 8.63 -4.84
N GLY A 242 4.58 9.72 -4.10
CA GLY A 242 5.74 10.50 -3.64
C GLY A 242 6.66 9.67 -2.75
N ALA A 243 6.12 8.90 -1.82
CA ALA A 243 6.88 8.01 -0.94
C ALA A 243 7.57 6.88 -1.72
N LEU A 244 6.89 6.28 -2.71
CA LEU A 244 7.46 5.26 -3.59
C LEU A 244 8.61 5.83 -4.44
N ALA A 245 8.43 7.02 -5.00
CA ALA A 245 9.48 7.72 -5.77
C ALA A 245 10.65 8.12 -4.87
N PHE A 246 10.37 8.65 -3.67
CA PHE A 246 11.39 8.96 -2.67
C PHE A 246 12.20 7.72 -2.31
N ALA A 247 11.55 6.60 -1.97
CA ALA A 247 12.23 5.35 -1.66
C ALA A 247 13.07 4.81 -2.83
N ALA A 248 12.65 5.06 -4.09
CA ALA A 248 13.42 4.68 -5.26
C ALA A 248 14.72 5.47 -5.41
N LEU A 249 14.78 6.71 -4.95
CA LEU A 249 15.92 7.62 -5.11
C LEU A 249 16.85 7.66 -3.88
N HIS A 250 16.44 7.06 -2.73
CA HIS A 250 17.17 7.06 -1.47
C HIS A 250 17.62 5.64 -1.12
N GLU A 251 18.88 5.34 -1.37
CA GLU A 251 19.43 3.99 -1.25
C GLU A 251 19.59 3.50 0.19
N GLU A 252 19.59 4.40 1.16
CA GLU A 252 19.62 4.11 2.58
C GLU A 252 18.32 3.50 3.13
N LEU A 253 17.24 3.57 2.37
CA LEU A 253 15.94 3.02 2.78
C LEU A 253 15.89 1.52 2.53
N GLU A 254 15.88 0.73 3.59
CA GLU A 254 15.78 -0.73 3.54
C GLU A 254 14.75 -1.25 4.55
N GLY A 255 14.03 -2.31 4.16
CA GLY A 255 12.98 -2.91 4.98
C GLY A 255 11.64 -2.18 4.91
N PRO A 256 10.76 -2.35 5.93
CA PRO A 256 9.40 -1.80 5.90
C PRO A 256 9.33 -0.35 6.37
N TYR A 257 8.47 0.43 5.72
CA TYR A 257 8.09 1.79 6.11
C TYR A 257 6.60 1.99 5.98
N ASN A 258 5.97 2.55 6.99
CA ASN A 258 4.58 2.96 6.94
C ASN A 258 4.44 4.29 6.18
N VAL A 259 3.32 4.45 5.46
CA VAL A 259 2.99 5.69 4.75
C VAL A 259 1.57 6.08 5.11
N ALA A 260 1.40 7.23 5.75
CA ALA A 260 0.09 7.68 6.20
C ALA A 260 0.07 9.21 6.36
N SER A 261 -1.11 9.80 6.26
CA SER A 261 -1.35 11.16 6.74
C SER A 261 -1.15 11.23 8.26
N PRO A 262 -0.68 12.35 8.81
CA PRO A 262 -0.54 12.54 10.25
C PRO A 262 -1.87 12.36 11.01
N GLY A 263 -1.84 11.70 12.17
CA GLY A 263 -3.01 11.46 13.00
C GLY A 263 -4.00 10.44 12.40
N TRP A 264 -5.22 10.47 12.87
CA TRP A 264 -6.36 9.66 12.38
C TRP A 264 -7.67 10.36 12.71
N LEU A 265 -8.75 9.97 12.05
CA LEU A 265 -10.10 10.42 12.36
C LEU A 265 -10.80 9.38 13.22
N ASP A 266 -11.63 9.83 14.16
CA ASP A 266 -12.54 8.98 14.90
C ASP A 266 -13.85 8.71 14.11
N GLN A 267 -14.70 7.88 14.66
CA GLN A 267 -15.95 7.50 14.01
C GLN A 267 -16.93 8.67 13.85
N GLU A 268 -16.95 9.62 14.77
CA GLU A 268 -17.85 10.79 14.75
C GLU A 268 -17.42 11.75 13.63
N GLN A 269 -16.12 12.02 13.49
CA GLN A 269 -15.55 12.83 12.42
C GLN A 269 -15.83 12.22 11.03
N ILE A 270 -15.77 10.90 10.90
CA ILE A 270 -16.12 10.19 9.66
C ILE A 270 -17.63 10.33 9.33
N GLU A 271 -18.50 10.19 10.33
CA GLU A 271 -19.94 10.35 10.15
C GLU A 271 -20.31 11.78 9.74
N GLU A 272 -19.73 12.77 10.40
CA GLU A 272 -19.95 14.20 10.08
C GLU A 272 -19.50 14.54 8.67
N SER A 273 -18.26 14.14 8.32
CA SER A 273 -17.66 14.49 7.03
C SER A 273 -18.31 13.74 5.85
N SER A 274 -18.70 12.47 6.04
CA SER A 274 -19.34 11.68 4.97
C SER A 274 -20.80 12.06 4.75
N GLY A 275 -21.50 12.59 5.75
CA GLY A 275 -22.93 12.86 5.69
C GLY A 275 -23.81 11.61 5.51
N LEU A 276 -23.22 10.42 5.59
CA LEU A 276 -23.94 9.15 5.43
C LEU A 276 -24.75 8.83 6.67
N ARG A 277 -25.97 8.31 6.47
CA ARG A 277 -26.80 7.86 7.59
C ARG A 277 -26.20 6.63 8.25
N ARG A 278 -25.95 6.71 9.54
CA ARG A 278 -25.47 5.61 10.38
C ARG A 278 -26.41 4.41 10.35
N MET A 279 -25.85 3.21 10.20
CA MET A 279 -26.51 1.92 10.42
C MET A 279 -25.72 1.16 11.49
N GLU A 280 -26.19 1.23 12.72
CA GLU A 280 -25.49 0.61 13.85
C GLU A 280 -25.95 -0.84 14.04
N LEU A 281 -24.98 -1.77 14.14
CA LEU A 281 -25.23 -3.17 14.41
C LEU A 281 -24.34 -3.68 15.57
N PRO A 282 -24.87 -4.52 16.45
CA PRO A 282 -24.04 -5.25 17.40
C PRO A 282 -23.00 -6.14 16.68
N ALA A 283 -21.77 -6.24 17.20
CA ALA A 283 -20.68 -6.97 16.58
C ALA A 283 -21.04 -8.40 16.15
N GLY A 284 -21.70 -9.17 17.01
CA GLY A 284 -22.14 -10.54 16.68
C GLY A 284 -23.14 -10.63 15.54
N LEU A 285 -23.97 -9.59 15.33
CA LEU A 285 -24.90 -9.55 14.18
C LEU A 285 -24.17 -9.12 12.92
N ALA A 286 -23.28 -8.13 12.98
CA ALA A 286 -22.49 -7.66 11.83
C ALA A 286 -21.60 -8.79 11.29
N LEU A 287 -20.82 -9.43 12.14
CA LEU A 287 -19.93 -10.54 11.76
C LEU A 287 -20.74 -11.76 11.25
N GLY A 288 -21.81 -12.16 11.94
CA GLY A 288 -22.64 -13.28 11.50
C GLY A 288 -23.37 -13.03 10.18
N ALA A 289 -23.76 -11.77 9.91
CA ALA A 289 -24.33 -11.39 8.62
C ALA A 289 -23.27 -11.42 7.51
N ALA A 290 -22.12 -10.82 7.74
CA ALA A 290 -21.01 -10.80 6.80
C ALA A 290 -20.55 -12.21 6.42
N GLU A 291 -20.33 -13.10 7.41
CA GLU A 291 -19.96 -14.48 7.19
C GLU A 291 -20.98 -15.26 6.33
N ARG A 292 -22.29 -15.04 6.62
CA ARG A 292 -23.34 -15.69 5.85
C ARG A 292 -23.43 -15.17 4.41
N LEU A 293 -23.31 -13.85 4.21
CA LEU A 293 -23.34 -13.24 2.90
C LEU A 293 -22.11 -13.67 2.06
N HIS A 294 -20.94 -13.72 2.67
CA HIS A 294 -19.73 -14.21 2.02
C HIS A 294 -19.84 -15.69 1.64
N ARG A 295 -20.32 -16.56 2.52
CA ARG A 295 -20.55 -17.99 2.25
C ARG A 295 -21.57 -18.23 1.13
N LEU A 296 -22.52 -17.32 0.93
CA LEU A 296 -23.46 -17.34 -0.17
C LEU A 296 -22.94 -16.66 -1.45
N HIS A 297 -21.68 -16.23 -1.47
CA HIS A 297 -21.06 -15.48 -2.56
C HIS A 297 -21.78 -14.16 -2.91
N LEU A 298 -22.54 -13.60 -1.96
CA LEU A 298 -23.25 -12.32 -2.12
C LEU A 298 -22.33 -11.11 -1.85
N THR A 299 -21.29 -11.29 -1.05
CA THR A 299 -20.25 -10.29 -0.83
C THR A 299 -18.88 -10.86 -1.20
N PRO A 300 -18.00 -10.08 -1.85
CA PRO A 300 -16.64 -10.50 -2.15
C PRO A 300 -15.75 -10.51 -0.89
N ALA A 301 -15.99 -9.58 0.06
CA ALA A 301 -15.20 -9.42 1.27
C ALA A 301 -15.55 -10.50 2.32
N PRO A 302 -14.57 -11.18 2.93
CA PRO A 302 -14.79 -12.07 4.04
C PRO A 302 -15.21 -11.29 5.30
N ALA A 303 -15.79 -11.99 6.28
CA ALA A 303 -16.21 -11.35 7.53
C ALA A 303 -15.06 -10.75 8.34
N THR A 304 -13.86 -11.26 8.15
CA THR A 304 -12.61 -10.76 8.77
C THR A 304 -12.27 -9.34 8.33
N ASP A 305 -12.65 -8.90 7.14
CA ASP A 305 -12.43 -7.53 6.67
C ASP A 305 -13.20 -6.49 7.51
N LEU A 306 -14.30 -6.88 8.18
CA LEU A 306 -15.00 -6.01 9.11
C LEU A 306 -14.15 -5.57 10.30
N GLN A 307 -13.12 -6.30 10.66
CA GLN A 307 -12.22 -5.91 11.75
C GLN A 307 -11.58 -4.53 11.49
N TYR A 308 -11.31 -4.19 10.22
CA TYR A 308 -10.70 -2.93 9.83
C TYR A 308 -11.62 -1.70 9.96
N VAL A 309 -12.93 -1.92 10.16
CA VAL A 309 -13.90 -0.88 10.49
C VAL A 309 -14.38 -0.98 11.94
N MET A 310 -13.79 -1.87 12.74
CA MET A 310 -14.14 -2.11 14.13
C MET A 310 -13.03 -1.74 15.11
N HIS A 311 -11.78 -2.01 14.74
CA HIS A 311 -10.65 -1.93 15.67
C HIS A 311 -9.56 -0.98 15.14
N PRO A 312 -8.71 -0.43 16.03
CA PRO A 312 -7.66 0.48 15.64
C PRO A 312 -6.54 -0.23 14.87
N TRP A 313 -6.04 0.42 13.81
CA TRP A 313 -4.89 -0.01 13.03
C TRP A 313 -4.14 1.16 12.36
N ALA A 314 -4.30 2.36 12.93
CA ALA A 314 -3.52 3.52 12.51
C ALA A 314 -2.03 3.29 12.75
N VAL A 315 -1.20 3.72 11.80
CA VAL A 315 0.25 3.46 11.80
C VAL A 315 1.06 4.74 12.02
N SER A 316 2.27 4.62 12.57
CA SER A 316 3.24 5.70 12.66
C SER A 316 4.05 5.78 11.36
N ALA A 317 4.14 6.98 10.76
CA ALA A 317 5.01 7.26 9.63
C ALA A 317 6.36 7.89 10.06
N GLU A 318 6.63 8.02 11.35
CA GLU A 318 7.79 8.72 11.92
C GLU A 318 9.12 8.25 11.35
N ARG A 319 9.27 6.95 11.05
CA ARG A 319 10.50 6.42 10.49
C ARG A 319 10.76 6.95 9.07
N LEU A 320 9.72 7.08 8.25
CA LEU A 320 9.80 7.62 6.90
C LEU A 320 10.02 9.14 6.94
N GLU A 321 9.36 9.83 7.89
CA GLU A 321 9.55 11.26 8.13
C GLU A 321 10.99 11.57 8.59
N ALA A 322 11.54 10.76 9.50
CA ALA A 322 12.93 10.88 9.93
C ALA A 322 13.93 10.65 8.80
N ALA A 323 13.56 9.86 7.78
CA ALA A 323 14.33 9.68 6.57
C ALA A 323 14.18 10.85 5.56
N GLY A 324 13.31 11.82 5.83
CA GLY A 324 13.14 13.04 5.03
C GLY A 324 11.90 13.10 4.15
N TYR A 325 11.00 12.12 4.22
CA TYR A 325 9.71 12.16 3.51
C TYR A 325 8.54 12.32 4.47
N ALA A 326 7.72 13.33 4.23
CA ALA A 326 6.46 13.57 4.94
C ALA A 326 5.28 13.64 3.97
N ALA A 327 4.13 13.10 4.37
CA ALA A 327 2.89 13.23 3.64
C ALA A 327 2.48 14.72 3.57
N LYS A 328 1.90 15.12 2.44
CA LYS A 328 1.46 16.50 2.16
C LYS A 328 0.00 16.71 2.50
N TYR A 329 -0.82 15.67 2.37
CA TYR A 329 -2.25 15.73 2.62
C TYR A 329 -2.54 15.44 4.10
N ALA A 330 -3.35 16.28 4.72
CA ALA A 330 -3.93 15.98 6.02
C ALA A 330 -4.90 14.79 5.91
N ASN A 331 -5.20 14.17 7.04
CA ASN A 331 -6.06 12.99 7.05
C ASN A 331 -7.49 13.28 6.57
N GLU A 332 -8.00 14.48 6.90
CA GLU A 332 -9.28 15.02 6.42
C GLU A 332 -9.30 15.23 4.91
N GLU A 333 -8.21 15.78 4.35
CA GLU A 333 -8.07 16.01 2.91
C GLU A 333 -8.01 14.70 2.13
N ALA A 334 -7.27 13.72 2.66
CA ALA A 334 -7.20 12.39 2.08
C ALA A 334 -8.56 11.67 2.16
N PHE A 335 -9.32 11.85 3.24
CA PHE A 335 -10.68 11.34 3.35
C PHE A 335 -11.65 12.03 2.40
N GLN A 336 -11.55 13.36 2.25
CA GLN A 336 -12.35 14.10 1.29
C GLN A 336 -12.11 13.62 -0.15
N ALA A 337 -10.86 13.33 -0.52
CA ALA A 337 -10.53 12.75 -1.83
C ALA A 337 -11.20 11.38 -2.06
N LEU A 338 -11.38 10.58 -1.01
CA LEU A 338 -12.18 9.35 -1.11
C LEU A 338 -13.65 9.66 -1.35
N LEU A 339 -14.23 10.61 -0.62
CA LEU A 339 -15.64 10.99 -0.77
C LEU A 339 -15.92 11.55 -2.17
N ASP A 340 -15.00 12.33 -2.72
CA ASP A 340 -15.08 12.88 -4.08
C ASP A 340 -15.02 11.75 -5.14
N GLU A 341 -14.14 10.76 -4.95
CA GLU A 341 -14.02 9.61 -5.87
C GLU A 341 -15.28 8.74 -5.87
N VAL A 342 -15.89 8.51 -4.70
CA VAL A 342 -17.09 7.70 -4.61
C VAL A 342 -18.38 8.47 -4.93
N ALA A 343 -18.31 9.78 -5.11
CA ALA A 343 -19.47 10.63 -5.40
C ALA A 343 -20.20 10.15 -6.67
N GLY A 344 -21.47 9.84 -6.51
CA GLY A 344 -22.31 9.33 -7.60
C GLY A 344 -22.14 7.83 -7.92
N HIS A 345 -21.26 7.13 -7.22
CA HIS A 345 -21.19 5.69 -7.23
C HIS A 345 -22.13 5.11 -6.16
N HIS A 346 -22.63 3.91 -6.41
CA HIS A 346 -23.49 3.20 -5.45
C HIS A 346 -23.03 1.75 -5.35
N ALA A 347 -22.84 1.28 -4.14
CA ALA A 347 -22.55 -0.12 -3.89
C ALA A 347 -23.63 -0.77 -3.03
N ALA A 348 -23.93 -2.03 -3.32
CA ALA A 348 -24.69 -2.89 -2.44
C ALA A 348 -23.90 -4.18 -2.22
N LEU A 349 -23.77 -4.58 -0.94
CA LEU A 349 -23.01 -5.80 -0.57
C LEU A 349 -21.56 -5.78 -1.12
N ALA A 350 -20.91 -4.63 -1.04
CA ALA A 350 -19.55 -4.37 -1.53
C ALA A 350 -19.36 -4.56 -3.07
N ARG A 351 -20.43 -4.54 -3.85
CA ARG A 351 -20.37 -4.55 -5.33
C ARG A 351 -20.97 -3.26 -5.88
N ARG A 352 -20.33 -2.67 -6.90
CA ARG A 352 -20.90 -1.52 -7.62
C ARG A 352 -22.13 -1.93 -8.40
N ILE A 353 -23.19 -1.12 -8.28
CA ILE A 353 -24.46 -1.33 -8.99
C ILE A 353 -24.73 -0.17 -9.94
N GLY A 354 -25.34 -0.48 -11.10
CA GLY A 354 -25.73 0.54 -12.06
C GLY A 354 -26.80 1.49 -11.50
N LYS A 355 -26.81 2.76 -11.97
CA LYS A 355 -27.77 3.79 -11.52
C LYS A 355 -29.25 3.34 -11.58
N LYS A 356 -29.60 2.43 -12.52
CA LYS A 356 -30.97 1.90 -12.66
C LYS A 356 -31.34 0.90 -11.57
N ASP A 357 -30.37 0.20 -11.01
CA ASP A 357 -30.58 -0.84 -10.01
C ASP A 357 -30.43 -0.32 -8.57
N ALA A 358 -29.88 0.90 -8.41
CA ALA A 358 -29.67 1.54 -7.10
C ALA A 358 -30.98 1.80 -6.36
N ALA A 359 -32.05 2.20 -7.08
CA ALA A 359 -33.37 2.43 -6.49
C ALA A 359 -34.05 1.13 -6.01
N ALA A 360 -33.81 0.01 -6.72
CA ALA A 360 -34.32 -1.30 -6.35
C ALA A 360 -33.53 -1.91 -5.17
N SER A 361 -32.22 -1.63 -5.08
CA SER A 361 -31.36 -2.16 -4.01
C SER A 361 -31.56 -1.50 -2.66
N LEU A 362 -32.04 -0.24 -2.62
CA LEU A 362 -32.45 0.43 -1.36
C LEU A 362 -33.58 -0.33 -0.64
N GLY A 363 -34.50 -0.94 -1.41
CA GLY A 363 -35.52 -1.83 -0.87
C GLY A 363 -34.97 -3.20 -0.47
N ALA A 364 -34.04 -3.76 -1.24
CA ALA A 364 -33.47 -5.09 -0.99
C ALA A 364 -32.48 -5.10 0.19
N ALA A 365 -31.65 -4.07 0.36
CA ALA A 365 -30.74 -3.97 1.51
C ALA A 365 -31.52 -3.84 2.83
N GLY A 366 -32.61 -3.07 2.84
CA GLY A 366 -33.53 -3.01 3.99
C GLY A 366 -34.21 -4.35 4.23
N ALA A 367 -34.62 -5.08 3.19
CA ALA A 367 -35.28 -6.39 3.29
C ALA A 367 -34.31 -7.49 3.75
N THR A 368 -33.02 -7.43 3.33
CA THR A 368 -32.01 -8.44 3.74
C THR A 368 -31.67 -8.32 5.22
N VAL A 369 -31.55 -7.08 5.74
CA VAL A 369 -31.37 -6.84 7.20
C VAL A 369 -32.63 -7.24 7.97
N ALA A 370 -33.82 -6.97 7.43
CA ALA A 370 -35.11 -7.39 8.03
C ALA A 370 -35.26 -8.92 8.04
N LEU A 371 -34.84 -9.62 6.98
CA LEU A 371 -34.89 -11.10 6.91
C LEU A 371 -33.92 -11.76 7.91
N VAL A 372 -32.74 -11.21 8.11
CA VAL A 372 -31.77 -11.71 9.11
C VAL A 372 -32.27 -11.41 10.52
N GLY A 373 -32.85 -10.22 10.76
CA GLY A 373 -33.43 -9.82 12.03
C GLY A 373 -34.68 -10.65 12.40
N THR A 374 -35.60 -10.90 11.44
CA THR A 374 -36.80 -11.71 11.66
C THR A 374 -36.48 -13.19 11.84
N ALA A 375 -35.51 -13.75 11.15
CA ALA A 375 -35.05 -15.14 11.36
C ALA A 375 -34.49 -15.36 12.79
N ALA A 376 -33.73 -14.36 13.31
CA ALA A 376 -33.19 -14.40 14.67
C ALA A 376 -34.31 -14.27 15.73
N LEU A 377 -35.31 -13.43 15.50
CA LEU A 377 -36.48 -13.26 16.38
C LEU A 377 -37.37 -14.50 16.39
N VAL A 378 -37.62 -15.11 15.23
CA VAL A 378 -38.40 -16.35 15.11
C VAL A 378 -37.69 -17.52 15.78
N ARG A 379 -36.33 -17.62 15.67
CA ARG A 379 -35.54 -18.62 16.39
C ARG A 379 -35.58 -18.42 17.91
N ARG A 380 -35.50 -17.16 18.40
CA ARG A 380 -35.64 -16.82 19.82
C ARG A 380 -37.04 -17.15 20.36
N ALA A 381 -38.08 -16.84 19.58
CA ALA A 381 -39.45 -17.16 19.93
C ALA A 381 -39.72 -18.69 19.98
N ARG A 382 -39.14 -19.46 19.04
CA ARG A 382 -39.21 -20.93 19.05
C ARG A 382 -38.41 -21.57 20.19
N LYS A 383 -37.28 -20.98 20.61
CA LYS A 383 -36.49 -21.46 21.75
C LYS A 383 -37.23 -21.19 23.08
N LYS A 384 -37.95 -20.04 23.21
CA LYS A 384 -38.78 -19.70 24.39
C LYS A 384 -40.06 -20.52 24.52
N ARG A 385 -40.53 -21.20 23.46
CA ARG A 385 -41.72 -22.09 23.51
C ARG A 385 -41.34 -23.56 23.73
N ARG A 386 -40.05 -23.88 23.83
CA ARG A 386 -39.55 -25.24 24.12
C ARG A 386 -38.93 -25.41 25.52
N THR A 387 -38.89 -24.32 26.30
CA THR A 387 -38.62 -24.28 27.74
C THR A 387 -39.91 -23.91 28.48
#